data_5fac948483cd530bb1e914afe49fdd6a
#
_entry.id   5fac948483cd530bb1e914afe49fdd6a
#
_cell.length_a   1.000
_cell.length_b   1.000
_cell.length_c   1.000
_cell.angle_alpha   90.00
_cell.angle_beta   90.00
_cell.angle_gamma   90.00
#
_symmetry.space_group_name_H-M   'P 1'
#
loop_
_entity.id
_entity.type
_entity.pdbx_description
1 polymer ?
#
loop_
_entity_poly.entity_id
_entity_poly.type
_entity_poly.pdbx_seq_one_letter_code
_entity_poly.pdbx_strand_id
1 'polypeptide(L)'
;LDHDDPEAGCAMSGPLGRKKAATVTEEIGGVASLGAKAQSTSKPVRSWAIVGGLILAFQVYVWIRWVSGPFFVRVPTGPSDPPTWMKTILITWTAVILVGWPIGVYYFIIRPWRRERRITLDGMLLVACGLLFFQDPLLNYFNTWSTYNTWMFNRGSWVAHIPGWRSYAEPGQMMAEPLLMNAAGYSYGVLLCTILGCWIMRRAKSKWPDISNFGLIGVLIVWTFFFDLVIEGLFLMPMGLFTYPGAIRSLSINAGTYYQWPIYEGLMWGGVQAGLCALRYYTDDRGRTFVERGLERIQGGAVKQQATRFLAIFAACSLFFFVFYNLPAQWFAMHADPWPEDIQKRSYFDMGICGEGTGRLCPDPVLPIPGKNTGYINPEGRLVLPEGAELPEVVPFERGN
;
A
#
# COMPACT_ATOMS: atom_id res chain seq x y z
N LEU A 1 57.27 28.82 8.40
CA LEU A 1 58.09 28.36 9.50
C LEU A 1 57.81 26.88 9.67
N ASP A 2 58.40 26.04 8.96
CA ASP A 2 59.75 25.51 8.89
C ASP A 2 60.03 24.38 9.88
N HIS A 3 60.45 23.29 9.26
CA HIS A 3 61.46 22.29 9.70
C HIS A 3 60.92 21.09 10.52
N ASP A 4 61.28 19.85 10.35
CA ASP A 4 62.14 19.10 9.38
C ASP A 4 61.93 17.62 9.67
N ASP A 5 62.02 16.82 8.66
CA ASP A 5 62.39 15.38 8.73
C ASP A 5 63.88 15.26 9.17
N PRO A 6 64.40 14.13 9.69
CA PRO A 6 64.91 13.10 8.77
C PRO A 6 64.87 11.62 9.23
N GLU A 7 64.85 10.77 8.21
CA GLU A 7 65.53 9.51 7.91
C GLU A 7 66.49 8.83 8.94
N ALA A 8 66.50 7.49 8.85
CA ALA A 8 67.57 6.49 8.73
C ALA A 8 67.15 5.20 9.42
N GLY A 9 67.03 4.01 8.86
CA GLY A 9 67.96 3.35 8.00
C GLY A 9 68.88 2.41 8.79
N CYS A 10 68.61 1.10 8.80
CA CYS A 10 69.69 0.13 8.83
C CYS A 10 69.20 -1.33 8.52
N ALA A 11 69.72 -1.90 7.46
CA ALA A 11 69.69 -3.29 7.10
C ALA A 11 70.81 -4.07 7.81
N MET A 12 70.60 -5.39 8.00
CA MET A 12 71.62 -6.46 7.95
C MET A 12 70.90 -7.82 8.04
N SER A 13 70.85 -8.56 7.03
CA SER A 13 71.61 -9.61 6.34
C SER A 13 72.04 -10.82 7.18
N GLY A 14 71.53 -12.00 6.75
CA GLY A 14 72.30 -13.23 6.58
C GLY A 14 72.01 -14.41 7.49
N PRO A 15 72.49 -15.62 7.11
CA PRO A 15 71.60 -16.61 6.46
C PRO A 15 71.71 -18.02 7.11
N LEU A 16 71.09 -19.06 6.42
CA LEU A 16 71.37 -20.48 6.48
C LEU A 16 70.71 -21.39 7.53
N GLY A 17 69.95 -22.29 7.01
CA GLY A 17 69.46 -23.49 7.71
C GLY A 17 68.63 -24.39 6.82
N ARG A 18 69.23 -24.96 5.72
CA ARG A 18 68.68 -26.07 4.97
C ARG A 18 68.68 -27.35 5.81
N LYS A 19 67.54 -27.94 6.09
CA LYS A 19 67.46 -29.38 6.38
C LYS A 19 66.20 -30.00 5.71
N LYS A 20 66.55 -30.81 4.74
CA LYS A 20 66.01 -32.02 4.12
C LYS A 20 64.57 -32.39 4.35
N ALA A 21 63.95 -32.63 3.21
CA ALA A 21 62.69 -33.36 2.96
C ALA A 21 62.65 -34.73 3.64
N ALA A 22 61.49 -35.06 4.17
CA ALA A 22 61.03 -36.42 4.29
C ALA A 22 59.55 -36.45 3.92
N THR A 23 59.30 -37.17 2.86
CA THR A 23 58.04 -37.63 2.30
C THR A 23 57.19 -38.33 3.38
N VAL A 24 56.02 -37.82 3.64
CA VAL A 24 54.88 -38.61 4.12
C VAL A 24 53.68 -38.22 3.23
N THR A 25 53.59 -38.99 2.17
CA THR A 25 52.39 -39.11 1.35
C THR A 25 51.46 -40.11 2.00
N GLU A 26 50.19 -39.85 1.86
CA GLU A 26 49.04 -40.70 2.20
C GLU A 26 48.40 -40.53 3.60
N GLU A 27 47.10 -40.31 3.47
CA GLU A 27 46.02 -40.22 4.45
C GLU A 27 45.67 -38.87 5.02
N ILE A 28 45.13 -37.95 4.20
CA ILE A 28 43.99 -37.05 4.56
C ILE A 28 43.26 -36.70 3.23
N GLY A 29 42.73 -37.69 2.60
CA GLY A 29 41.69 -37.54 1.56
C GLY A 29 40.34 -37.84 2.20
N GLY A 30 39.77 -36.93 2.96
CA GLY A 30 38.47 -37.25 3.55
C GLY A 30 37.70 -36.18 4.31
N VAL A 31 38.17 -34.93 4.43
CA VAL A 31 37.41 -33.91 5.19
C VAL A 31 37.41 -32.52 4.51
N ALA A 32 37.33 -32.48 3.20
CA ALA A 32 37.28 -31.22 2.47
C ALA A 32 36.08 -31.14 1.49
N SER A 33 34.88 -31.65 1.91
CA SER A 33 33.66 -31.46 1.11
C SER A 33 32.37 -31.27 1.89
N LEU A 34 32.43 -30.90 3.15
CA LEU A 34 31.23 -30.63 3.99
C LEU A 34 31.02 -29.13 4.21
N GLY A 35 31.23 -28.29 3.22
CA GLY A 35 31.05 -26.82 3.31
C GLY A 35 30.46 -26.13 2.11
N ALA A 36 30.24 -26.82 1.01
CA ALA A 36 29.46 -26.25 -0.09
C ALA A 36 27.96 -26.40 0.26
N LYS A 37 27.40 -25.48 1.06
CA LYS A 37 25.94 -25.29 1.08
C LYS A 37 25.48 -25.24 -0.37
N ALA A 38 24.70 -26.25 -0.78
CA ALA A 38 24.08 -26.30 -2.08
C ALA A 38 23.43 -24.94 -2.32
N GLN A 39 24.03 -24.15 -3.22
CA GLN A 39 23.45 -22.87 -3.62
C GLN A 39 22.09 -23.21 -4.21
N SER A 40 21.04 -22.87 -3.47
CA SER A 40 19.67 -23.04 -3.91
C SER A 40 19.56 -22.61 -5.37
N THR A 41 19.16 -23.53 -6.23
CA THR A 41 18.93 -23.30 -7.67
C THR A 41 17.73 -22.39 -7.90
N SER A 42 17.02 -22.02 -6.84
CA SER A 42 15.84 -21.15 -6.89
C SER A 42 16.21 -19.74 -7.38
N LYS A 43 15.37 -19.22 -8.25
CA LYS A 43 15.45 -17.84 -8.77
C LYS A 43 14.26 -17.05 -8.21
N PRO A 44 14.27 -16.65 -6.93
CA PRO A 44 13.11 -16.00 -6.33
C PRO A 44 12.64 -14.77 -7.11
N VAL A 45 13.55 -13.98 -7.68
CA VAL A 45 13.23 -12.84 -8.53
C VAL A 45 12.30 -13.19 -9.70
N ARG A 46 12.45 -14.40 -10.28
CA ARG A 46 11.60 -14.82 -11.41
C ARG A 46 10.16 -15.06 -10.95
N SER A 47 9.97 -15.76 -9.83
CA SER A 47 8.63 -16.02 -9.29
C SER A 47 7.95 -14.72 -8.87
N TRP A 48 8.67 -13.85 -8.17
CA TRP A 48 8.17 -12.52 -7.81
C TRP A 48 7.81 -11.68 -9.03
N ALA A 49 8.66 -11.67 -10.07
CA ALA A 49 8.38 -10.92 -11.28
C ALA A 49 7.18 -11.46 -12.07
N ILE A 50 6.95 -12.78 -12.06
CA ILE A 50 5.75 -13.37 -12.66
C ILE A 50 4.50 -12.88 -11.91
N VAL A 51 4.50 -12.95 -10.58
CA VAL A 51 3.38 -12.45 -9.75
C VAL A 51 3.13 -10.96 -10.01
N GLY A 52 4.19 -10.14 -10.01
CA GLY A 52 4.06 -8.71 -10.31
C GLY A 52 3.56 -8.43 -11.72
N GLY A 53 3.99 -9.24 -12.70
CA GLY A 53 3.50 -9.15 -14.06
C GLY A 53 2.01 -9.47 -14.18
N LEU A 54 1.53 -10.49 -13.47
CA LEU A 54 0.10 -10.84 -13.44
C LEU A 54 -0.73 -9.75 -12.76
N ILE A 55 -0.28 -9.22 -11.62
CA ILE A 55 -0.96 -8.11 -10.93
C ILE A 55 -1.02 -6.89 -11.85
N LEU A 56 0.09 -6.49 -12.47
CA LEU A 56 0.14 -5.34 -13.36
C LEU A 56 -0.75 -5.52 -14.60
N ALA A 57 -0.74 -6.70 -15.20
CA ALA A 57 -1.60 -7.01 -16.34
C ALA A 57 -3.08 -6.90 -15.98
N PHE A 58 -3.47 -7.40 -14.79
CA PHE A 58 -4.82 -7.27 -14.28
C PHE A 58 -5.20 -5.79 -14.03
N GLN A 59 -4.33 -4.99 -13.38
CA GLN A 59 -4.58 -3.57 -13.18
C GLN A 59 -4.77 -2.83 -14.51
N VAL A 60 -3.89 -3.06 -15.47
CA VAL A 60 -3.98 -2.44 -16.79
C VAL A 60 -5.27 -2.84 -17.51
N TYR A 61 -5.64 -4.13 -17.46
CA TYR A 61 -6.92 -4.60 -18.01
C TYR A 61 -8.10 -3.85 -17.40
N VAL A 62 -8.17 -3.77 -16.07
CA VAL A 62 -9.26 -3.10 -15.35
C VAL A 62 -9.31 -1.61 -15.68
N TRP A 63 -8.17 -0.92 -15.71
CA TRP A 63 -8.12 0.50 -16.07
C TRP A 63 -8.52 0.77 -17.52
N ILE A 64 -8.10 -0.07 -18.48
CA ILE A 64 -8.54 0.07 -19.88
C ILE A 64 -10.05 -0.09 -19.97
N ARG A 65 -10.61 -1.11 -19.31
CA ARG A 65 -12.06 -1.34 -19.28
C ARG A 65 -12.81 -0.17 -18.64
N TRP A 66 -12.26 0.41 -17.59
CA TRP A 66 -12.86 1.57 -16.92
C TRP A 66 -12.84 2.82 -17.80
N VAL A 67 -11.68 3.21 -18.33
CA VAL A 67 -11.54 4.42 -19.16
C VAL A 67 -12.38 4.35 -20.44
N SER A 68 -12.54 3.16 -21.03
CA SER A 68 -13.36 2.94 -22.22
C SER A 68 -14.82 2.59 -21.92
N GLY A 69 -15.19 2.47 -20.65
CA GLY A 69 -16.51 2.03 -20.22
C GLY A 69 -17.44 3.16 -19.79
N PRO A 70 -18.70 2.83 -19.45
CA PRO A 70 -19.70 3.83 -19.08
C PRO A 70 -19.49 4.45 -17.70
N PHE A 71 -18.64 3.84 -16.87
CA PHE A 71 -18.38 4.28 -15.48
C PHE A 71 -17.22 5.28 -15.34
N PHE A 72 -16.63 5.73 -16.45
CA PHE A 72 -15.64 6.82 -16.45
C PHE A 72 -16.35 8.19 -16.43
N VAL A 73 -17.13 8.40 -15.39
CA VAL A 73 -17.96 9.60 -15.19
C VAL A 73 -17.72 10.19 -13.81
N ARG A 74 -17.93 11.51 -13.69
CA ARG A 74 -17.78 12.18 -12.40
C ARG A 74 -18.91 11.78 -11.45
N VAL A 75 -18.58 11.44 -10.22
CA VAL A 75 -19.51 11.35 -9.11
C VAL A 75 -19.73 12.75 -8.54
N PRO A 76 -20.96 13.27 -8.50
CA PRO A 76 -21.26 14.60 -7.98
C PRO A 76 -21.23 14.64 -6.45
N THR A 77 -21.23 15.84 -5.87
CA THR A 77 -21.29 16.05 -4.43
C THR A 77 -22.64 15.71 -3.82
N GLY A 78 -23.69 15.61 -4.63
CA GLY A 78 -25.06 15.43 -4.15
C GLY A 78 -25.68 16.75 -3.64
N PRO A 79 -26.75 16.67 -2.81
CA PRO A 79 -27.49 17.85 -2.35
C PRO A 79 -26.70 18.76 -1.39
N SER A 80 -25.76 18.23 -0.62
CA SER A 80 -24.90 19.04 0.26
C SER A 80 -23.56 19.35 -0.41
N ASP A 81 -22.98 20.50 -0.09
CA ASP A 81 -21.75 20.99 -0.67
C ASP A 81 -20.71 21.22 0.44
N PRO A 82 -19.42 20.86 0.25
CA PRO A 82 -18.42 21.09 1.27
C PRO A 82 -18.31 22.58 1.62
N PRO A 83 -18.08 22.95 2.88
CA PRO A 83 -17.90 24.34 3.26
C PRO A 83 -16.67 24.96 2.58
N THR A 84 -16.68 26.28 2.38
CA THR A 84 -15.61 27.00 1.63
C THR A 84 -14.21 26.72 2.17
N TRP A 85 -14.05 26.68 3.49
CA TRP A 85 -12.75 26.38 4.11
C TRP A 85 -12.22 24.99 3.68
N MET A 86 -13.10 23.98 3.67
CA MET A 86 -12.76 22.62 3.25
C MET A 86 -12.34 22.60 1.78
N LYS A 87 -13.10 23.23 0.90
CA LYS A 87 -12.77 23.38 -0.53
C LYS A 87 -11.39 24.01 -0.73
N THR A 88 -11.10 25.10 -0.01
CA THR A 88 -9.81 25.79 -0.08
C THR A 88 -8.67 24.87 0.35
N ILE A 89 -8.83 24.12 1.42
CA ILE A 89 -7.82 23.15 1.90
C ILE A 89 -7.62 22.04 0.85
N LEU A 90 -8.71 21.48 0.31
CA LEU A 90 -8.63 20.40 -0.69
C LEU A 90 -7.90 20.86 -1.97
N ILE A 91 -8.16 22.08 -2.45
CA ILE A 91 -7.43 22.67 -3.59
C ILE A 91 -5.95 22.82 -3.25
N THR A 92 -5.66 23.47 -2.12
CA THR A 92 -4.29 23.74 -1.69
C THR A 92 -3.50 22.46 -1.54
N TRP A 93 -4.08 21.46 -0.87
CA TRP A 93 -3.45 20.16 -0.65
C TRP A 93 -3.22 19.43 -1.98
N THR A 94 -4.22 19.41 -2.87
CA THR A 94 -4.07 18.84 -4.20
C THR A 94 -2.95 19.52 -4.99
N ALA A 95 -2.85 20.85 -4.93
CA ALA A 95 -1.80 21.59 -5.58
C ALA A 95 -0.40 21.26 -5.03
N VAL A 96 -0.26 21.18 -3.70
CA VAL A 96 0.99 20.78 -3.03
C VAL A 96 1.42 19.38 -3.48
N ILE A 97 0.48 18.42 -3.51
CA ILE A 97 0.73 17.06 -3.94
C ILE A 97 1.16 17.01 -5.42
N LEU A 98 0.47 17.74 -6.30
CA LEU A 98 0.80 17.77 -7.72
C LEU A 98 2.14 18.46 -8.01
N VAL A 99 2.54 19.46 -7.24
CA VAL A 99 3.87 20.08 -7.36
C VAL A 99 4.96 19.17 -6.81
N GLY A 100 4.69 18.47 -5.70
CA GLY A 100 5.62 17.51 -5.11
C GLY A 100 5.95 16.32 -6.01
N TRP A 101 4.99 15.88 -6.82
CA TRP A 101 5.16 14.70 -7.67
C TRP A 101 6.30 14.82 -8.70
N PRO A 102 6.37 15.85 -9.58
CA PRO A 102 7.49 16.01 -10.52
C PRO A 102 8.82 16.21 -9.81
N ILE A 103 8.83 16.83 -8.63
CA ILE A 103 10.04 16.94 -7.80
C ILE A 103 10.49 15.54 -7.38
N GLY A 104 9.58 14.70 -6.89
CA GLY A 104 9.86 13.31 -6.54
C GLY A 104 10.40 12.50 -7.73
N VAL A 105 9.75 12.61 -8.90
CA VAL A 105 10.22 11.97 -10.14
C VAL A 105 11.63 12.42 -10.52
N TYR A 106 11.92 13.73 -10.40
CA TYR A 106 13.26 14.23 -10.68
C TYR A 106 14.29 13.65 -9.73
N TYR A 107 14.05 13.67 -8.42
CA TYR A 107 15.05 13.24 -7.41
C TYR A 107 15.25 11.73 -7.38
N PHE A 108 14.18 10.94 -7.53
CA PHE A 108 14.24 9.47 -7.36
C PHE A 108 14.43 8.72 -8.68
N ILE A 109 14.06 9.31 -9.83
CA ILE A 109 14.20 8.66 -11.14
C ILE A 109 15.20 9.39 -12.02
N ILE A 110 14.94 10.66 -12.40
CA ILE A 110 15.69 11.34 -13.46
C ILE A 110 17.14 11.58 -13.06
N ARG A 111 17.37 12.15 -11.88
CA ARG A 111 18.71 12.47 -11.38
C ARG A 111 19.58 11.20 -11.21
N PRO A 112 19.15 10.12 -10.53
CA PRO A 112 19.89 8.87 -10.44
C PRO A 112 20.12 8.22 -11.80
N TRP A 113 19.09 8.18 -12.66
CA TRP A 113 19.22 7.62 -14.01
C TRP A 113 20.29 8.33 -14.86
N ARG A 114 20.35 9.65 -14.79
CA ARG A 114 21.41 10.41 -15.49
C ARG A 114 22.81 10.07 -15.00
N ARG A 115 22.97 9.75 -13.70
CA ARG A 115 24.26 9.42 -13.09
C ARG A 115 24.68 7.98 -13.28
N GLU A 116 23.75 7.04 -13.06
CA GLU A 116 24.04 5.62 -12.95
C GLU A 116 23.56 4.83 -14.18
N ARG A 117 22.82 5.45 -15.10
CA ARG A 117 22.18 4.81 -16.27
C ARG A 117 21.28 3.63 -15.90
N ARG A 118 20.79 3.61 -14.66
CA ARG A 118 19.86 2.60 -14.15
C ARG A 118 18.84 3.26 -13.22
N ILE A 119 17.66 2.64 -13.07
CA ILE A 119 16.68 3.05 -12.07
C ILE A 119 17.09 2.43 -10.73
N THR A 120 17.16 3.26 -9.70
CA THR A 120 17.49 2.83 -8.33
C THR A 120 16.31 2.13 -7.67
N LEU A 121 16.53 1.50 -6.51
CA LEU A 121 15.46 0.91 -5.71
C LEU A 121 14.39 1.96 -5.35
N ASP A 122 14.81 3.16 -4.90
CA ASP A 122 13.87 4.24 -4.54
C ASP A 122 13.06 4.73 -5.75
N GLY A 123 13.67 4.78 -6.94
CA GLY A 123 12.93 5.07 -8.18
C GLY A 123 11.92 4.00 -8.56
N MET A 124 12.24 2.72 -8.33
CA MET A 124 11.29 1.62 -8.53
C MET A 124 10.16 1.63 -7.50
N LEU A 125 10.49 1.93 -6.24
CA LEU A 125 9.50 2.08 -5.16
C LEU A 125 8.56 3.26 -5.44
N LEU A 126 9.06 4.39 -5.97
CA LEU A 126 8.22 5.53 -6.34
C LEU A 126 7.09 5.11 -7.30
N VAL A 127 7.43 4.36 -8.33
CA VAL A 127 6.45 3.88 -9.32
C VAL A 127 5.56 2.79 -8.71
N ALA A 128 6.15 1.82 -8.00
CA ALA A 128 5.40 0.73 -7.38
C ALA A 128 4.38 1.26 -6.36
N CYS A 129 4.76 2.21 -5.50
CA CYS A 129 3.86 2.83 -4.54
C CYS A 129 2.71 3.58 -5.24
N GLY A 130 2.98 4.30 -6.33
CA GLY A 130 1.92 4.94 -7.11
C GLY A 130 0.90 3.95 -7.68
N LEU A 131 1.35 2.75 -8.09
CA LEU A 131 0.48 1.69 -8.59
C LEU A 131 -0.35 1.02 -7.47
N LEU A 132 0.02 1.18 -6.18
CA LEU A 132 -0.79 0.68 -5.06
C LEU A 132 -2.15 1.38 -4.97
N PHE A 133 -2.27 2.61 -5.48
CA PHE A 133 -3.56 3.32 -5.56
C PHE A 133 -4.65 2.50 -6.27
N PHE A 134 -4.28 1.58 -7.16
CA PHE A 134 -5.24 0.64 -7.74
C PHE A 134 -6.01 -0.15 -6.69
N GLN A 135 -5.37 -0.48 -5.57
CA GLN A 135 -5.95 -1.29 -4.52
C GLN A 135 -6.79 -0.49 -3.51
N ASP A 136 -6.77 0.82 -3.60
CA ASP A 136 -7.51 1.70 -2.68
C ASP A 136 -9.01 1.39 -2.63
N PRO A 137 -9.75 1.36 -3.77
CA PRO A 137 -11.14 0.98 -3.74
C PRO A 137 -11.39 -0.49 -3.34
N LEU A 138 -10.39 -1.37 -3.38
CA LEU A 138 -10.55 -2.75 -2.92
C LEU A 138 -10.86 -2.85 -1.42
N LEU A 139 -10.55 -1.82 -0.64
CA LEU A 139 -10.96 -1.69 0.75
C LEU A 139 -12.48 -1.79 0.93
N ASN A 140 -13.22 -1.47 -0.11
CA ASN A 140 -14.68 -1.46 -0.14
C ASN A 140 -15.28 -2.69 -0.87
N TYR A 141 -14.53 -3.79 -1.03
CA TYR A 141 -14.97 -4.92 -1.86
C TYR A 141 -16.24 -5.62 -1.33
N PHE A 142 -16.31 -5.90 -0.04
CA PHE A 142 -17.47 -6.55 0.59
C PHE A 142 -18.47 -5.56 1.16
N ASN A 143 -17.98 -4.50 1.81
CA ASN A 143 -18.78 -3.43 2.38
C ASN A 143 -17.96 -2.14 2.34
N THR A 144 -18.64 -0.99 2.44
CA THR A 144 -17.97 0.30 2.39
C THR A 144 -17.16 0.53 3.66
N TRP A 145 -15.83 0.55 3.51
CA TRP A 145 -14.85 0.87 4.55
C TRP A 145 -14.56 2.35 4.63
N SER A 146 -14.17 2.94 3.50
CA SER A 146 -13.75 4.32 3.39
C SER A 146 -14.39 4.99 2.18
N THR A 147 -14.64 6.29 2.30
CA THR A 147 -15.16 7.11 1.21
C THR A 147 -14.40 8.41 1.09
N TYR A 148 -14.23 8.89 -0.13
CA TYR A 148 -13.57 10.15 -0.44
C TYR A 148 -14.56 11.29 -0.62
N ASN A 149 -14.09 12.51 -0.39
CA ASN A 149 -14.86 13.70 -0.69
C ASN A 149 -15.03 13.85 -2.22
N THR A 150 -16.25 13.67 -2.70
CA THR A 150 -16.59 13.70 -4.12
C THR A 150 -16.40 15.05 -4.79
N TRP A 151 -16.21 16.11 -3.99
CA TRP A 151 -15.87 17.43 -4.52
C TRP A 151 -14.50 17.45 -5.18
N MET A 152 -13.56 16.62 -4.75
CA MET A 152 -12.26 16.47 -5.40
C MET A 152 -12.40 15.96 -6.84
N PHE A 153 -11.39 16.20 -7.66
CA PHE A 153 -11.39 15.75 -9.04
C PHE A 153 -11.44 14.21 -9.11
N ASN A 154 -12.55 13.70 -9.63
CA ASN A 154 -12.78 12.27 -9.81
C ASN A 154 -13.40 11.97 -11.18
N ARG A 155 -13.34 10.72 -11.58
CA ARG A 155 -14.00 10.14 -12.76
C ARG A 155 -14.67 8.81 -12.39
N GLY A 156 -15.28 8.74 -11.20
CA GLY A 156 -15.81 7.50 -10.66
C GLY A 156 -14.71 6.53 -10.24
N SER A 157 -14.96 5.24 -10.33
CA SER A 157 -14.02 4.20 -9.93
C SER A 157 -14.01 3.04 -10.95
N TRP A 158 -12.90 2.30 -10.96
CA TRP A 158 -12.70 1.10 -11.79
C TRP A 158 -13.29 -0.17 -11.20
N VAL A 159 -13.92 -0.10 -10.03
CA VAL A 159 -14.43 -1.27 -9.29
C VAL A 159 -15.49 -2.08 -10.05
N ALA A 160 -16.23 -1.46 -10.97
CA ALA A 160 -17.22 -2.16 -11.81
C ALA A 160 -16.60 -3.27 -12.66
N HIS A 161 -15.31 -3.22 -12.92
CA HIS A 161 -14.56 -4.19 -13.72
C HIS A 161 -13.75 -5.18 -12.88
N ILE A 162 -13.88 -5.11 -11.55
CA ILE A 162 -13.26 -6.07 -10.62
C ILE A 162 -14.19 -7.27 -10.46
N PRO A 163 -13.72 -8.50 -10.74
CA PRO A 163 -14.55 -9.69 -10.64
C PRO A 163 -15.11 -9.90 -9.23
N GLY A 164 -16.38 -10.26 -9.14
CA GLY A 164 -17.02 -10.61 -7.88
C GLY A 164 -17.31 -9.43 -6.95
N TRP A 165 -17.18 -8.19 -7.40
CA TRP A 165 -17.46 -7.00 -6.58
C TRP A 165 -18.78 -7.10 -5.82
N ARG A 166 -18.77 -6.88 -4.52
CA ARG A 166 -19.92 -7.13 -3.63
C ARG A 166 -20.50 -5.88 -2.98
N SER A 167 -19.72 -4.82 -2.86
CA SER A 167 -20.16 -3.57 -2.24
C SER A 167 -21.32 -2.93 -2.99
N TYR A 168 -21.85 -1.86 -2.43
CA TYR A 168 -23.12 -1.26 -2.80
C TYR A 168 -23.31 -1.01 -4.31
N ALA A 169 -24.59 -0.90 -4.76
CA ALA A 169 -25.07 -0.79 -6.16
C ALA A 169 -24.23 0.17 -7.03
N GLU A 170 -24.16 -0.03 -8.31
CA GLU A 170 -23.52 0.83 -9.32
C GLU A 170 -22.14 1.36 -8.89
N PRO A 171 -21.20 0.50 -8.50
CA PRO A 171 -19.95 0.90 -7.86
C PRO A 171 -19.10 1.83 -8.74
N GLY A 172 -19.20 1.73 -10.05
CA GLY A 172 -18.45 2.59 -10.97
C GLY A 172 -18.96 4.02 -11.02
N GLN A 173 -20.21 4.26 -10.65
CA GLN A 173 -20.81 5.60 -10.65
C GLN A 173 -20.73 6.28 -9.28
N MET A 174 -20.85 5.51 -8.21
CA MET A 174 -20.98 6.05 -6.86
C MET A 174 -19.66 6.23 -6.12
N MET A 175 -18.66 5.39 -6.38
CA MET A 175 -17.35 5.55 -5.79
C MET A 175 -16.54 6.62 -6.53
N ALA A 176 -15.93 7.52 -5.76
CA ALA A 176 -15.14 8.63 -6.28
C ALA A 176 -13.68 8.46 -5.89
N GLU A 177 -12.83 8.13 -6.85
CA GLU A 177 -11.39 8.07 -6.64
C GLU A 177 -10.75 9.42 -6.94
N PRO A 178 -10.06 10.09 -5.97
CA PRO A 178 -9.43 11.39 -6.19
C PRO A 178 -8.16 11.25 -7.03
N LEU A 179 -8.31 11.21 -8.35
CA LEU A 179 -7.24 10.82 -9.29
C LEU A 179 -5.99 11.70 -9.19
N LEU A 180 -6.16 13.03 -9.10
CA LEU A 180 -5.02 13.95 -9.09
C LEU A 180 -4.25 13.89 -7.78
N MET A 181 -4.95 13.77 -6.67
CA MET A 181 -4.35 13.76 -5.34
C MET A 181 -3.78 12.38 -5.01
N ASN A 182 -4.60 11.34 -5.09
CA ASN A 182 -4.20 10.01 -4.61
C ASN A 182 -3.14 9.35 -5.49
N ALA A 183 -3.25 9.41 -6.82
CA ALA A 183 -2.23 8.82 -7.68
C ALA A 183 -0.83 9.39 -7.42
N ALA A 184 -0.73 10.71 -7.27
CA ALA A 184 0.53 11.37 -6.94
C ALA A 184 0.92 11.16 -5.46
N GLY A 185 -0.04 11.27 -4.53
CA GLY A 185 0.17 11.09 -3.09
C GLY A 185 0.67 9.69 -2.73
N TYR A 186 0.06 8.64 -3.27
CA TYR A 186 0.54 7.26 -3.12
C TYR A 186 1.98 7.10 -3.63
N SER A 187 2.30 7.69 -4.78
CA SER A 187 3.61 7.55 -5.40
C SER A 187 4.73 8.01 -4.45
N TYR A 188 4.81 9.29 -4.14
CA TYR A 188 5.92 9.80 -3.35
C TYR A 188 5.65 9.87 -1.84
N GLY A 189 4.39 10.02 -1.41
CA GLY A 189 4.03 10.07 0.00
C GLY A 189 4.34 8.76 0.73
N VAL A 190 3.91 7.62 0.18
CA VAL A 190 4.22 6.29 0.71
C VAL A 190 5.73 6.03 0.70
N LEU A 191 6.43 6.43 -0.37
CA LEU A 191 7.89 6.31 -0.44
C LEU A 191 8.57 7.16 0.63
N LEU A 192 8.16 8.42 0.84
CA LEU A 192 8.74 9.28 1.87
C LEU A 192 8.50 8.73 3.28
N CYS A 193 7.31 8.20 3.55
CA CYS A 193 7.01 7.49 4.79
C CYS A 193 7.96 6.29 4.99
N THR A 194 8.17 5.49 3.94
CA THR A 194 9.12 4.36 3.95
C THR A 194 10.57 4.82 4.19
N ILE A 195 11.00 5.92 3.57
CA ILE A 195 12.34 6.49 3.78
C ILE A 195 12.50 6.94 5.23
N LEU A 196 11.50 7.62 5.78
CA LEU A 196 11.49 8.09 7.15
C LEU A 196 11.44 6.91 8.14
N GLY A 197 10.63 5.91 7.88
CA GLY A 197 10.60 4.66 8.66
C GLY A 197 11.96 3.95 8.69
N CYS A 198 12.64 3.83 7.55
CA CYS A 198 14.01 3.29 7.51
C CYS A 198 15.02 4.17 8.27
N TRP A 199 14.81 5.48 8.32
CA TRP A 199 15.63 6.37 9.14
C TRP A 199 15.40 6.12 10.64
N ILE A 200 14.15 5.94 11.07
CA ILE A 200 13.80 5.55 12.45
C ILE A 200 14.45 4.22 12.82
N MET A 201 14.38 3.21 11.95
CA MET A 201 15.04 1.91 12.17
C MET A 201 16.54 2.06 12.37
N ARG A 202 17.21 2.87 11.53
CA ARG A 202 18.66 3.17 11.69
C ARG A 202 18.97 3.87 13.02
N ARG A 203 18.12 4.83 13.43
CA ARG A 203 18.27 5.51 14.73
C ARG A 203 18.08 4.56 15.90
N ALA A 204 17.06 3.70 15.83
CA ALA A 204 16.82 2.66 16.84
C ALA A 204 18.00 1.69 16.95
N LYS A 205 18.53 1.20 15.82
CA LYS A 205 19.70 0.31 15.78
C LYS A 205 20.96 0.97 16.33
N SER A 206 21.17 2.26 16.07
CA SER A 206 22.29 3.04 16.60
C SER A 206 22.18 3.23 18.12
N LYS A 207 20.95 3.42 18.65
CA LYS A 207 20.72 3.60 20.09
C LYS A 207 20.73 2.28 20.86
N TRP A 208 20.24 1.21 20.24
CA TRP A 208 20.16 -0.15 20.78
C TRP A 208 20.85 -1.14 19.82
N PRO A 209 22.19 -1.27 19.87
CA PRO A 209 22.95 -2.09 18.91
C PRO A 209 22.52 -3.56 18.91
N ASP A 210 22.05 -4.09 20.03
CA ASP A 210 21.64 -5.49 20.18
C ASP A 210 20.17 -5.75 19.87
N ILE A 211 19.41 -4.71 19.49
CA ILE A 211 17.99 -4.87 19.13
C ILE A 211 17.86 -5.86 17.97
N SER A 212 16.97 -6.83 18.14
CA SER A 212 16.66 -7.82 17.11
C SER A 212 15.92 -7.21 15.92
N ASN A 213 15.88 -7.93 14.80
CA ASN A 213 15.10 -7.49 13.63
C ASN A 213 13.61 -7.37 13.96
N PHE A 214 13.07 -8.26 14.79
CA PHE A 214 11.68 -8.15 15.26
C PHE A 214 11.47 -6.91 16.14
N GLY A 215 12.44 -6.60 17.01
CA GLY A 215 12.41 -5.37 17.81
C GLY A 215 12.42 -4.10 16.93
N LEU A 216 13.23 -4.08 15.87
CA LEU A 216 13.23 -2.96 14.90
C LEU A 216 11.89 -2.80 14.19
N ILE A 217 11.28 -3.90 13.78
CA ILE A 217 9.93 -3.88 13.18
C ILE A 217 8.89 -3.40 14.21
N GLY A 218 8.98 -3.84 15.46
CA GLY A 218 8.11 -3.35 16.54
C GLY A 218 8.22 -1.84 16.74
N VAL A 219 9.44 -1.30 16.81
CA VAL A 219 9.69 0.16 16.90
C VAL A 219 9.08 0.88 15.69
N LEU A 220 9.23 0.32 14.50
CA LEU A 220 8.68 0.90 13.27
C LEU A 220 7.14 0.94 13.30
N ILE A 221 6.48 -0.16 13.70
CA ILE A 221 5.01 -0.23 13.77
C ILE A 221 4.48 0.83 14.76
N VAL A 222 5.09 0.92 15.95
CA VAL A 222 4.70 1.92 16.95
C VAL A 222 4.89 3.33 16.42
N TRP A 223 6.03 3.60 15.78
CA TRP A 223 6.26 4.92 15.18
C TRP A 223 5.27 5.22 14.04
N THR A 224 5.02 4.26 13.15
CA THR A 224 4.08 4.45 12.04
C THR A 224 2.66 4.68 12.57
N PHE A 225 2.24 3.96 13.60
CA PHE A 225 0.93 4.16 14.23
C PHE A 225 0.74 5.61 14.70
N PHE A 226 1.70 6.18 15.43
CA PHE A 226 1.59 7.58 15.88
C PHE A 226 1.74 8.58 14.74
N PHE A 227 2.58 8.28 13.76
CA PHE A 227 2.72 9.10 12.56
C PHE A 227 1.41 9.17 11.79
N ASP A 228 0.76 8.04 11.62
CA ASP A 228 -0.52 7.92 10.92
C ASP A 228 -1.66 8.59 11.68
N LEU A 229 -1.76 8.39 13.00
CA LEU A 229 -2.69 9.13 13.85
C LEU A 229 -2.57 10.64 13.65
N VAL A 230 -1.33 11.15 13.57
CA VAL A 230 -1.10 12.58 13.36
C VAL A 230 -1.50 12.99 11.94
N ILE A 231 -1.03 12.29 10.93
CA ILE A 231 -1.25 12.68 9.53
C ILE A 231 -2.70 12.47 9.12
N GLU A 232 -3.25 11.28 9.34
CA GLU A 232 -4.63 10.98 8.93
C GLU A 232 -5.64 11.44 9.97
N GLY A 233 -5.50 11.00 11.20
CA GLY A 233 -6.50 11.24 12.25
C GLY A 233 -6.63 12.70 12.65
N LEU A 234 -5.54 13.48 12.68
CA LEU A 234 -5.54 14.87 13.13
C LEU A 234 -5.48 15.90 11.99
N PHE A 235 -5.05 15.51 10.78
CA PHE A 235 -4.96 16.44 9.65
C PHE A 235 -5.87 16.05 8.49
N LEU A 236 -5.63 14.94 7.79
CA LEU A 236 -6.29 14.65 6.52
C LEU A 236 -7.79 14.45 6.66
N MET A 237 -8.23 13.73 7.69
CA MET A 237 -9.66 13.49 7.92
C MET A 237 -10.39 14.74 8.41
N PRO A 238 -9.93 15.48 9.43
CA PRO A 238 -10.55 16.76 9.79
C PRO A 238 -10.59 17.79 8.66
N MET A 239 -9.59 17.75 7.75
CA MET A 239 -9.59 18.58 6.54
C MET A 239 -10.65 18.16 5.50
N GLY A 240 -11.27 16.99 5.67
CA GLY A 240 -12.34 16.52 4.81
C GLY A 240 -11.91 15.84 3.53
N LEU A 241 -10.72 15.20 3.50
CA LEU A 241 -10.27 14.46 2.32
C LEU A 241 -11.06 13.17 2.13
N PHE A 242 -11.22 12.41 3.21
CA PHE A 242 -11.92 11.13 3.25
C PHE A 242 -12.46 10.86 4.65
N THR A 243 -13.24 9.81 4.76
CA THR A 243 -13.86 9.36 6.01
C THR A 243 -13.90 7.84 6.06
N TYR A 244 -14.04 7.29 7.27
CA TYR A 244 -14.24 5.87 7.52
C TYR A 244 -15.66 5.58 8.00
N PRO A 245 -16.68 5.58 7.13
CA PRO A 245 -18.06 5.27 7.54
C PRO A 245 -18.19 3.83 8.06
N GLY A 246 -17.38 2.91 7.55
CA GLY A 246 -17.37 1.50 7.95
C GLY A 246 -16.52 1.19 9.18
N ALA A 247 -16.32 2.14 10.11
CA ALA A 247 -15.52 1.94 11.30
C ALA A 247 -16.31 1.34 12.47
N ILE A 248 -15.60 0.64 13.37
CA ILE A 248 -16.11 0.19 14.67
C ILE A 248 -15.95 1.36 15.65
N ARG A 249 -17.07 1.93 16.12
CA ARG A 249 -17.08 3.13 16.96
C ARG A 249 -16.31 2.97 18.26
N SER A 250 -16.46 1.83 18.94
CA SER A 250 -15.77 1.55 20.20
C SER A 250 -14.25 1.48 20.05
N LEU A 251 -13.76 1.31 18.81
CA LEU A 251 -12.35 1.24 18.45
C LEU A 251 -11.91 2.45 17.61
N SER A 252 -12.61 3.59 17.74
CA SER A 252 -12.32 4.78 16.94
C SER A 252 -12.18 6.01 17.81
N ILE A 253 -11.23 6.88 17.47
CA ILE A 253 -11.11 8.23 18.03
C ILE A 253 -12.11 9.13 17.29
N ASN A 254 -12.72 10.09 17.98
CA ASN A 254 -13.76 10.97 17.44
C ASN A 254 -14.96 10.21 16.84
N ALA A 255 -15.31 9.07 17.43
CA ALA A 255 -16.41 8.20 16.96
C ALA A 255 -17.71 8.99 16.76
N GLY A 256 -18.42 8.70 15.68
CA GLY A 256 -19.68 9.35 15.34
C GLY A 256 -19.55 10.66 14.54
N THR A 257 -18.33 11.13 14.28
CA THR A 257 -18.07 12.29 13.42
C THR A 257 -17.58 11.84 12.02
N TYR A 258 -17.58 12.76 11.05
CA TYR A 258 -17.02 12.46 9.72
C TYR A 258 -15.50 12.21 9.75
N TYR A 259 -14.81 12.65 10.79
CA TYR A 259 -13.37 12.46 10.99
C TYR A 259 -13.07 11.41 12.08
N GLN A 260 -13.97 10.45 12.28
CA GLN A 260 -13.67 9.31 13.15
C GLN A 260 -12.50 8.49 12.58
N TRP A 261 -11.46 8.29 13.40
CA TRP A 261 -10.27 7.55 13.00
C TRP A 261 -10.19 6.21 13.75
N PRO A 262 -10.27 5.07 13.04
CA PRO A 262 -10.20 3.74 13.65
C PRO A 262 -8.76 3.44 14.10
N ILE A 263 -8.58 3.07 15.38
CA ILE A 263 -7.25 2.79 15.95
C ILE A 263 -6.55 1.64 15.20
N TYR A 264 -7.29 0.66 14.73
CA TYR A 264 -6.73 -0.47 13.99
C TYR A 264 -6.25 -0.10 12.58
N GLU A 265 -6.67 1.04 12.05
CA GLU A 265 -6.16 1.58 10.79
C GLU A 265 -4.65 1.83 10.89
N GLY A 266 -4.20 2.55 11.90
CA GLY A 266 -2.77 2.80 12.13
C GLY A 266 -1.94 1.53 12.33
N LEU A 267 -2.53 0.44 12.84
CA LEU A 267 -1.86 -0.85 12.94
C LEU A 267 -1.74 -1.55 11.58
N MET A 268 -2.80 -1.48 10.76
CA MET A 268 -2.78 -2.01 9.39
C MET A 268 -1.75 -1.28 8.53
N TRP A 269 -1.75 0.05 8.60
CA TRP A 269 -0.76 0.88 7.92
C TRP A 269 0.66 0.60 8.43
N GLY A 270 0.83 0.41 9.76
CA GLY A 270 2.07 -0.05 10.37
C GLY A 270 2.57 -1.35 9.77
N GLY A 271 1.70 -2.31 9.50
CA GLY A 271 2.01 -3.57 8.84
C GLY A 271 2.50 -3.38 7.40
N VAL A 272 1.85 -2.52 6.61
CA VAL A 272 2.30 -2.16 5.25
C VAL A 272 3.69 -1.55 5.29
N GLN A 273 3.90 -0.55 6.16
CA GLN A 273 5.19 0.12 6.29
C GLN A 273 6.28 -0.82 6.79
N ALA A 274 5.94 -1.79 7.66
CA ALA A 274 6.88 -2.83 8.06
C ALA A 274 7.38 -3.64 6.86
N GLY A 275 6.50 -4.02 5.95
CA GLY A 275 6.86 -4.70 4.71
C GLY A 275 7.72 -3.85 3.77
N LEU A 276 7.31 -2.60 3.51
CA LEU A 276 8.02 -1.68 2.63
C LEU A 276 9.39 -1.28 3.18
N CYS A 277 9.47 -1.00 4.49
CA CYS A 277 10.73 -0.69 5.16
C CYS A 277 11.64 -1.92 5.20
N ALA A 278 11.12 -3.12 5.45
CA ALA A 278 11.92 -4.35 5.39
C ALA A 278 12.51 -4.55 3.99
N LEU A 279 11.74 -4.32 2.94
CA LEU A 279 12.20 -4.40 1.55
C LEU A 279 13.34 -3.41 1.27
N ARG A 280 13.27 -2.18 1.83
CA ARG A 280 14.25 -1.13 1.58
C ARG A 280 15.45 -1.17 2.54
N TYR A 281 15.24 -1.60 3.78
CA TYR A 281 16.27 -1.60 4.84
C TYR A 281 17.18 -2.82 4.77
N TYR A 282 16.60 -4.01 4.56
CA TYR A 282 17.34 -5.27 4.51
C TYR A 282 17.78 -5.61 3.09
N THR A 283 18.86 -4.97 2.64
CA THR A 283 19.49 -5.28 1.35
C THR A 283 20.78 -6.08 1.55
N ASP A 284 21.16 -6.84 0.51
CA ASP A 284 22.46 -7.53 0.46
C ASP A 284 23.62 -6.54 0.19
N ASP A 285 24.87 -7.04 0.21
CA ASP A 285 26.08 -6.23 -0.06
C ASP A 285 26.08 -5.57 -1.45
N ARG A 286 25.20 -5.99 -2.34
CA ARG A 286 25.01 -5.41 -3.67
C ARG A 286 23.82 -4.42 -3.71
N GLY A 287 23.25 -4.11 -2.57
CA GLY A 287 22.08 -3.23 -2.44
C GLY A 287 20.80 -3.83 -3.02
N ARG A 288 20.67 -5.19 -3.07
CA ARG A 288 19.49 -5.88 -3.57
C ARG A 288 18.60 -6.35 -2.43
N THR A 289 17.32 -6.23 -2.64
CA THR A 289 16.29 -6.72 -1.72
C THR A 289 16.17 -8.26 -1.80
N PHE A 290 15.46 -8.85 -0.84
CA PHE A 290 15.24 -10.29 -0.83
C PHE A 290 14.46 -10.81 -2.06
N VAL A 291 13.60 -9.99 -2.67
CA VAL A 291 12.85 -10.37 -3.89
C VAL A 291 13.69 -10.31 -5.15
N GLU A 292 14.82 -9.59 -5.13
CA GLU A 292 15.74 -9.45 -6.26
C GLU A 292 16.81 -10.56 -6.30
N ARG A 293 16.83 -11.46 -5.32
CA ARG A 293 17.81 -12.56 -5.25
C ARG A 293 17.71 -13.45 -6.50
N GLY A 294 18.84 -13.73 -7.13
CA GLY A 294 18.93 -14.51 -8.37
C GLY A 294 18.82 -13.68 -9.66
N LEU A 295 18.80 -12.34 -9.55
CA LEU A 295 18.76 -11.44 -10.71
C LEU A 295 19.96 -11.66 -11.67
N GLU A 296 21.15 -11.95 -11.15
CA GLU A 296 22.36 -12.23 -11.92
C GLU A 296 22.21 -13.44 -12.86
N ARG A 297 21.25 -14.32 -12.59
CA ARG A 297 20.94 -15.50 -13.39
C ARG A 297 19.92 -15.24 -14.48
N ILE A 298 19.37 -14.02 -14.55
CA ILE A 298 18.42 -13.61 -15.59
C ILE A 298 19.22 -13.21 -16.83
N GLN A 299 19.11 -14.03 -17.86
CA GLN A 299 19.72 -13.77 -19.16
C GLN A 299 18.96 -12.67 -19.90
N GLY A 300 19.71 -11.75 -20.53
CA GLY A 300 19.17 -10.64 -21.33
C GLY A 300 19.83 -9.32 -21.01
N GLY A 301 19.51 -8.29 -21.79
CA GLY A 301 20.06 -6.95 -21.64
C GLY A 301 19.54 -6.21 -20.39
N ALA A 302 20.12 -5.04 -20.12
CA ALA A 302 19.82 -4.20 -18.96
C ALA A 302 18.32 -3.89 -18.79
N VAL A 303 17.60 -3.67 -19.90
CA VAL A 303 16.16 -3.39 -19.87
C VAL A 303 15.38 -4.56 -19.27
N LYS A 304 15.66 -5.80 -19.71
CA LYS A 304 15.00 -7.00 -19.19
C LYS A 304 15.28 -7.19 -17.70
N GLN A 305 16.53 -6.98 -17.28
CA GLN A 305 16.89 -7.07 -15.87
C GLN A 305 16.18 -6.01 -15.02
N GLN A 306 16.11 -4.75 -15.47
CA GLN A 306 15.43 -3.66 -14.78
C GLN A 306 13.90 -3.92 -14.71
N ALA A 307 13.29 -4.39 -15.79
CA ALA A 307 11.87 -4.76 -15.80
C ALA A 307 11.59 -5.92 -14.82
N THR A 308 12.44 -6.96 -14.81
CA THR A 308 12.30 -8.08 -13.86
C THR A 308 12.43 -7.61 -12.41
N ARG A 309 13.38 -6.73 -12.12
CA ARG A 309 13.53 -6.11 -10.79
C ARG A 309 12.28 -5.34 -10.38
N PHE A 310 11.82 -4.45 -11.26
CA PHE A 310 10.63 -3.65 -11.00
C PHE A 310 9.41 -4.52 -10.70
N LEU A 311 9.14 -5.52 -11.54
CA LEU A 311 8.01 -6.42 -11.34
C LEU A 311 8.10 -7.19 -10.02
N ALA A 312 9.31 -7.63 -9.63
CA ALA A 312 9.52 -8.32 -8.35
C ALA A 312 9.27 -7.40 -7.14
N ILE A 313 9.76 -6.16 -7.19
CA ILE A 313 9.54 -5.14 -6.14
C ILE A 313 8.06 -4.77 -6.09
N PHE A 314 7.43 -4.54 -7.22
CA PHE A 314 6.01 -4.22 -7.33
C PHE A 314 5.11 -5.33 -6.77
N ALA A 315 5.45 -6.61 -7.04
CA ALA A 315 4.74 -7.74 -6.44
C ALA A 315 4.79 -7.69 -4.90
N ALA A 316 5.98 -7.47 -4.34
CA ALA A 316 6.13 -7.39 -2.88
C ALA A 316 5.33 -6.23 -2.28
N CYS A 317 5.44 -5.03 -2.85
CA CYS A 317 4.67 -3.86 -2.43
C CYS A 317 3.15 -4.15 -2.48
N SER A 318 2.68 -4.71 -3.59
CA SER A 318 1.26 -5.04 -3.78
C SER A 318 0.76 -6.08 -2.79
N LEU A 319 1.55 -7.12 -2.50
CA LEU A 319 1.18 -8.16 -1.54
C LEU A 319 1.22 -7.63 -0.09
N PHE A 320 2.16 -6.77 0.28
CA PHE A 320 2.17 -6.14 1.60
C PHE A 320 0.93 -5.28 1.81
N PHE A 321 0.58 -4.46 0.83
CA PHE A 321 -0.62 -3.64 0.91
C PHE A 321 -1.88 -4.51 0.98
N PHE A 322 -1.97 -5.54 0.16
CA PHE A 322 -3.12 -6.44 0.16
C PHE A 322 -3.28 -7.20 1.49
N VAL A 323 -2.20 -7.81 1.98
CA VAL A 323 -2.25 -8.69 3.17
C VAL A 323 -2.40 -7.90 4.47
N PHE A 324 -1.68 -6.78 4.61
CA PHE A 324 -1.66 -6.02 5.87
C PHE A 324 -2.70 -4.92 5.93
N TYR A 325 -3.27 -4.51 4.81
CA TYR A 325 -4.27 -3.44 4.77
C TYR A 325 -5.61 -3.90 4.20
N ASN A 326 -5.65 -4.35 2.95
CA ASN A 326 -6.91 -4.71 2.29
C ASN A 326 -7.65 -5.85 2.97
N LEU A 327 -6.99 -6.96 3.28
CA LEU A 327 -7.65 -8.11 3.90
C LEU A 327 -8.22 -7.79 5.29
N PRO A 328 -7.46 -7.19 6.24
CA PRO A 328 -8.04 -6.83 7.52
C PRO A 328 -9.11 -5.74 7.42
N ALA A 329 -8.96 -4.74 6.53
CA ALA A 329 -9.99 -3.72 6.30
C ALA A 329 -11.34 -4.34 5.90
N GLN A 330 -11.34 -5.38 5.04
CA GLN A 330 -12.57 -6.10 4.69
C GLN A 330 -13.25 -6.73 5.92
N TRP A 331 -12.46 -7.33 6.80
CA TRP A 331 -13.00 -7.93 8.02
C TRP A 331 -13.63 -6.86 8.92
N PHE A 332 -12.94 -5.74 9.13
CA PHE A 332 -13.47 -4.63 9.94
C PHE A 332 -14.72 -4.02 9.31
N ALA A 333 -14.72 -3.81 8.00
CA ALA A 333 -15.87 -3.25 7.29
C ALA A 333 -17.13 -4.13 7.39
N MET A 334 -16.96 -5.45 7.45
CA MET A 334 -18.09 -6.39 7.65
C MET A 334 -18.61 -6.41 9.10
N HIS A 335 -17.87 -5.87 10.05
CA HIS A 335 -18.24 -5.79 11.47
C HIS A 335 -18.43 -4.35 11.94
N ALA A 336 -18.60 -3.42 10.99
CA ALA A 336 -18.77 -2.00 11.27
C ALA A 336 -20.07 -1.70 12.02
N ASP A 337 -20.04 -0.63 12.82
CA ASP A 337 -21.24 -0.02 13.36
C ASP A 337 -22.03 0.73 12.27
N PRO A 338 -23.30 1.13 12.56
CA PRO A 338 -24.06 1.99 11.66
C PRO A 338 -23.28 3.27 11.30
N TRP A 339 -23.44 3.71 10.06
CA TRP A 339 -22.77 4.92 9.60
C TRP A 339 -23.07 6.12 10.50
N PRO A 340 -22.08 6.96 10.86
CA PRO A 340 -22.31 8.18 11.63
C PRO A 340 -23.33 9.09 10.96
N GLU A 341 -24.27 9.63 11.72
CA GLU A 341 -25.24 10.62 11.21
C GLU A 341 -24.56 11.84 10.60
N ASP A 342 -23.39 12.23 11.13
CA ASP A 342 -22.61 13.34 10.62
C ASP A 342 -22.11 13.08 9.18
N ILE A 343 -21.83 11.82 8.83
CA ILE A 343 -21.50 11.42 7.45
C ILE A 343 -22.76 11.39 6.60
N GLN A 344 -23.85 10.80 7.09
CA GLN A 344 -25.11 10.64 6.34
C GLN A 344 -25.73 12.00 5.91
N LYS A 345 -25.45 13.07 6.66
CA LYS A 345 -25.87 14.45 6.33
C LYS A 345 -24.97 15.16 5.34
N ARG A 346 -23.89 14.52 4.89
CA ARG A 346 -22.86 15.11 4.01
C ARG A 346 -22.73 14.31 2.73
N SER A 347 -23.62 14.54 1.78
CA SER A 347 -23.67 13.78 0.53
C SER A 347 -22.33 13.74 -0.23
N TYR A 348 -21.48 14.72 -0.02
CA TYR A 348 -20.13 14.71 -0.59
C TYR A 348 -19.16 13.68 0.05
N PHE A 349 -19.57 13.00 1.14
CA PHE A 349 -18.85 11.86 1.70
C PHE A 349 -19.54 10.53 1.45
N ASP A 350 -20.87 10.52 1.34
CA ASP A 350 -21.61 9.27 1.14
C ASP A 350 -21.59 8.77 -0.30
N MET A 351 -21.02 9.54 -1.21
CA MET A 351 -20.88 9.22 -2.65
C MET A 351 -22.22 8.92 -3.34
N GLY A 352 -23.35 9.40 -2.78
CA GLY A 352 -24.68 9.07 -3.26
C GLY A 352 -25.09 7.60 -3.08
N ILE A 353 -24.37 6.84 -2.25
CA ILE A 353 -24.69 5.46 -1.94
C ILE A 353 -25.94 5.38 -1.06
N CYS A 354 -26.04 6.27 -0.08
CA CYS A 354 -27.11 6.27 0.93
C CYS A 354 -27.22 7.66 1.57
N GLY A 355 -28.17 7.85 2.46
CA GLY A 355 -28.34 9.09 3.22
C GLY A 355 -29.25 10.10 2.52
N GLU A 356 -29.14 11.36 2.92
CA GLU A 356 -30.02 12.44 2.47
C GLU A 356 -30.00 12.59 0.93
N GLY A 357 -31.17 12.71 0.34
CA GLY A 357 -31.36 12.90 -1.10
C GLY A 357 -31.21 11.64 -1.96
N THR A 358 -30.88 10.49 -1.36
CA THR A 358 -30.67 9.23 -2.12
C THR A 358 -31.91 8.32 -2.11
N GLY A 359 -32.83 8.50 -1.18
CA GLY A 359 -33.94 7.57 -0.93
C GLY A 359 -33.49 6.22 -0.39
N ARG A 360 -32.28 6.09 0.13
CA ARG A 360 -31.66 4.86 0.62
C ARG A 360 -31.18 5.03 2.04
N LEU A 361 -31.46 4.06 2.92
CA LEU A 361 -30.83 4.00 4.23
C LEU A 361 -29.36 3.58 4.10
N CYS A 362 -28.51 4.16 4.95
CA CYS A 362 -27.12 3.78 4.99
C CYS A 362 -26.92 2.40 5.62
N PRO A 363 -25.83 1.68 5.27
CA PRO A 363 -25.52 0.37 5.81
C PRO A 363 -25.50 0.35 7.33
N ASP A 364 -26.11 -0.68 7.90
CA ASP A 364 -26.22 -0.93 9.33
C ASP A 364 -26.05 -2.45 9.56
N PRO A 365 -25.41 -2.91 10.64
CA PRO A 365 -25.28 -4.34 10.96
C PRO A 365 -26.59 -5.11 11.01
N VAL A 366 -27.69 -4.42 11.31
CA VAL A 366 -29.06 -5.01 11.35
C VAL A 366 -29.68 -5.09 9.96
N LEU A 367 -29.22 -4.28 9.02
CA LEU A 367 -29.72 -4.31 7.64
C LEU A 367 -28.85 -5.23 6.81
N PRO A 368 -29.46 -5.97 5.84
CA PRO A 368 -28.67 -6.74 4.88
C PRO A 368 -27.62 -5.84 4.21
N ILE A 369 -26.41 -6.31 4.09
CA ILE A 369 -25.36 -5.58 3.34
C ILE A 369 -25.83 -5.50 1.89
N PRO A 370 -26.12 -4.30 1.36
CA PRO A 370 -26.56 -4.17 -0.02
C PRO A 370 -25.38 -4.52 -0.92
N GLY A 371 -25.53 -5.56 -1.69
CA GLY A 371 -24.55 -5.93 -2.72
C GLY A 371 -24.96 -5.37 -4.08
N LYS A 372 -24.04 -5.50 -5.03
CA LYS A 372 -24.34 -5.25 -6.45
C LYS A 372 -25.54 -6.11 -6.87
N ASN A 373 -26.57 -5.50 -7.43
CA ASN A 373 -27.80 -6.14 -7.85
C ASN A 373 -28.69 -6.68 -6.71
N THR A 374 -28.54 -6.21 -5.48
CA THR A 374 -29.48 -6.48 -4.39
C THR A 374 -30.43 -5.30 -4.20
N GLY A 375 -31.60 -5.57 -3.59
CA GLY A 375 -32.49 -4.51 -3.13
C GLY A 375 -31.88 -3.69 -2.01
N TYR A 376 -32.51 -2.58 -1.69
CA TYR A 376 -32.15 -1.70 -0.59
C TYR A 376 -33.38 -1.33 0.23
N ILE A 377 -33.19 -0.89 1.46
CA ILE A 377 -34.27 -0.37 2.31
C ILE A 377 -34.35 1.14 2.14
N ASN A 378 -35.55 1.66 1.83
CA ASN A 378 -35.78 3.08 1.74
C ASN A 378 -36.06 3.71 3.14
N PRO A 379 -36.09 5.06 3.27
CA PRO A 379 -36.37 5.73 4.55
C PRO A 379 -37.69 5.36 5.19
N GLU A 380 -38.68 4.91 4.41
CA GLU A 380 -39.97 4.42 4.90
C GLU A 380 -39.92 2.95 5.38
N GLY A 381 -38.74 2.34 5.40
CA GLY A 381 -38.51 0.96 5.83
C GLY A 381 -38.97 -0.09 4.83
N ARG A 382 -39.20 0.27 3.55
CA ARG A 382 -39.64 -0.65 2.51
C ARG A 382 -38.44 -1.18 1.72
N LEU A 383 -38.47 -2.49 1.42
CA LEU A 383 -37.52 -3.10 0.51
C LEU A 383 -37.84 -2.68 -0.93
N VAL A 384 -36.88 -2.03 -1.58
CA VAL A 384 -36.90 -1.72 -3.01
C VAL A 384 -36.05 -2.75 -3.74
N LEU A 385 -36.65 -3.50 -4.65
CA LEU A 385 -35.98 -4.53 -5.43
C LEU A 385 -35.32 -3.94 -6.68
N PRO A 386 -34.24 -4.56 -7.18
CA PRO A 386 -33.68 -4.25 -8.50
C PRO A 386 -34.74 -4.49 -9.59
N GLU A 387 -34.60 -3.77 -10.70
CA GLU A 387 -35.49 -3.96 -11.87
C GLU A 387 -35.50 -5.42 -12.34
N GLY A 388 -36.71 -5.99 -12.49
CA GLY A 388 -36.90 -7.37 -12.91
C GLY A 388 -36.69 -8.43 -11.82
N ALA A 389 -36.43 -8.04 -10.56
CA ALA A 389 -36.37 -8.98 -9.46
C ALA A 389 -37.73 -9.15 -8.80
N GLU A 390 -38.08 -10.38 -8.50
CA GLU A 390 -39.28 -10.74 -7.75
C GLU A 390 -38.90 -11.31 -6.37
N LEU A 391 -39.71 -11.02 -5.36
CA LEU A 391 -39.54 -11.65 -4.04
C LEU A 391 -39.81 -13.17 -4.19
N PRO A 392 -38.97 -14.02 -3.58
CA PRO A 392 -39.25 -15.42 -3.54
C PRO A 392 -40.60 -15.65 -2.83
N GLU A 393 -41.38 -16.57 -3.37
CA GLU A 393 -42.67 -16.98 -2.78
C GLU A 393 -42.40 -17.49 -1.35
N VAL A 394 -42.99 -16.83 -0.35
CA VAL A 394 -42.85 -17.26 1.05
C VAL A 394 -43.73 -18.48 1.24
N VAL A 395 -43.14 -19.67 1.22
CA VAL A 395 -43.84 -20.88 1.64
C VAL A 395 -43.99 -20.82 3.17
N PRO A 396 -45.24 -20.82 3.69
CA PRO A 396 -45.45 -20.81 5.13
C PRO A 396 -44.74 -22.00 5.77
N PHE A 397 -43.98 -21.77 6.84
CA PHE A 397 -43.40 -22.84 7.62
C PHE A 397 -44.51 -23.56 8.39
N GLU A 398 -44.95 -24.72 7.89
CA GLU A 398 -45.85 -25.60 8.64
C GLU A 398 -45.05 -26.17 9.83
N ARG A 399 -45.35 -25.71 11.04
CA ARG A 399 -44.91 -26.41 12.25
C ARG A 399 -45.60 -27.76 12.23
N GLY A 400 -44.86 -28.80 11.92
CA GLY A 400 -45.32 -30.17 12.16
C GLY A 400 -45.72 -30.31 13.63
N ASN A 401 -46.93 -30.75 13.86
CA ASN A 401 -47.51 -31.09 15.17
C ASN A 401 -46.74 -32.25 15.79
#